data_aa3582aec1358981e673e9c5db4fa3e2
#
_entry.id   aa3582aec1358981e673e9c5db4fa3e2
#
_cell.length_a   1.000
_cell.length_b   1.000
_cell.length_c   1.000
_cell.angle_alpha   90.00
_cell.angle_beta   90.00
_cell.angle_gamma   90.00
#
_symmetry.space_group_name_H-M   'P 1'
#
loop_
_entity.id
_entity.type
_entity.pdbx_description
1 polymer ?
#
loop_
_entity_poly.entity_id
_entity_poly.type
_entity_poly.pdbx_seq_one_letter_code
_entity_poly.pdbx_strand_id
1 'polypeptide(L)'
;MKKGKISASMMCAGLDKIFYYLTEFKEANLEFLHIDIMDGDFVPNLALGTDYVKSLRRITNIPFDYHFLVNNPLEKMSWFDIRENDHVAFHYENNKKIKECLEFLKRLGADSYIAINPETDYHFLEPYLNDINGILVMTVHPGFAGKKLVPSTIKKVEDLRKYLDKLGKTDIKIEVDGNITI
;
A
#
# COMPACT_ATOMS: atom_id res chain seq x y z
N MET A 1 0.38 2.44 23.82
CA MET A 1 0.27 2.72 22.37
C MET A 1 0.66 1.47 21.61
N LYS A 2 -0.13 1.02 20.63
CA LYS A 2 0.32 -0.05 19.72
C LYS A 2 1.54 0.47 18.95
N LYS A 3 2.62 -0.31 18.87
CA LYS A 3 3.81 0.01 18.10
C LYS A 3 3.40 0.05 16.60
N GLY A 4 3.75 1.12 15.88
CA GLY A 4 3.58 1.18 14.43
C GLY A 4 4.41 0.11 13.74
N LYS A 5 4.02 -0.30 12.54
CA LYS A 5 4.78 -1.17 11.65
C LYS A 5 5.48 -0.34 10.58
N ILE A 6 6.57 -0.86 10.05
CA ILE A 6 7.36 -0.21 9.00
C ILE A 6 7.35 -1.09 7.76
N SER A 7 7.10 -0.46 6.61
CA SER A 7 7.20 -1.04 5.29
C SER A 7 8.28 -0.31 4.50
N ALA A 8 9.32 -1.02 4.04
CA ALA A 8 10.44 -0.40 3.33
C ALA A 8 10.19 -0.38 1.82
N SER A 9 10.20 0.81 1.20
CA SER A 9 9.96 0.96 -0.23
C SER A 9 11.09 0.35 -1.07
N MET A 10 10.75 -0.68 -1.83
CA MET A 10 11.67 -1.36 -2.75
C MET A 10 11.92 -0.55 -4.03
N MET A 11 11.09 0.41 -4.35
CA MET A 11 11.32 1.36 -5.44
C MET A 11 12.55 2.26 -5.16
N CYS A 12 12.83 2.52 -3.87
CA CYS A 12 13.98 3.31 -3.43
C CYS A 12 15.24 2.47 -3.23
N ALA A 13 15.15 1.15 -3.26
CA ALA A 13 16.29 0.25 -3.11
C ALA A 13 16.99 0.05 -4.45
N GLY A 14 18.25 0.48 -4.56
CA GLY A 14 19.06 0.21 -5.75
C GLY A 14 19.26 -1.29 -5.97
N LEU A 15 19.12 -1.76 -7.22
CA LEU A 15 19.29 -3.17 -7.58
C LEU A 15 20.68 -3.71 -7.25
N ASP A 16 21.70 -2.87 -7.32
CA ASP A 16 23.10 -3.16 -6.99
C ASP A 16 23.31 -3.49 -5.50
N LYS A 17 22.38 -3.07 -4.62
CA LYS A 17 22.44 -3.24 -3.16
C LYS A 17 21.31 -4.07 -2.58
N ILE A 18 20.54 -4.75 -3.41
CA ILE A 18 19.30 -5.43 -2.96
C ILE A 18 19.60 -6.47 -1.86
N PHE A 19 20.64 -7.28 -2.00
CA PHE A 19 21.01 -8.28 -0.98
C PHE A 19 21.47 -7.65 0.32
N TYR A 20 22.18 -6.52 0.26
CA TYR A 20 22.59 -5.77 1.44
C TYR A 20 21.33 -5.28 2.20
N TYR A 21 20.42 -4.60 1.50
CA TYR A 21 19.20 -4.12 2.14
C TYR A 21 18.35 -5.24 2.73
N LEU A 22 18.18 -6.35 2.02
CA LEU A 22 17.40 -7.48 2.55
C LEU A 22 18.03 -8.10 3.80
N THR A 23 19.36 -8.11 3.91
CA THR A 23 20.05 -8.55 5.12
C THR A 23 19.78 -7.62 6.28
N GLU A 24 19.98 -6.32 6.10
CA GLU A 24 19.69 -5.29 7.11
C GLU A 24 18.23 -5.32 7.57
N PHE A 25 17.29 -5.46 6.63
CA PHE A 25 15.86 -5.53 6.92
C PHE A 25 15.51 -6.77 7.75
N LYS A 26 16.12 -7.90 7.45
CA LYS A 26 15.93 -9.14 8.22
C LYS A 26 16.49 -9.00 9.64
N GLU A 27 17.69 -8.43 9.81
CA GLU A 27 18.30 -8.19 11.13
C GLU A 27 17.49 -7.18 11.95
N ALA A 28 16.92 -6.17 11.31
CA ALA A 28 16.04 -5.19 11.94
C ALA A 28 14.63 -5.73 12.25
N ASN A 29 14.28 -6.96 11.84
CA ASN A 29 12.94 -7.53 11.91
C ASN A 29 11.89 -6.63 11.25
N LEU A 30 12.21 -6.12 10.05
CA LEU A 30 11.28 -5.30 9.28
C LEU A 30 10.00 -6.08 8.98
N GLU A 31 8.85 -5.44 9.15
CA GLU A 31 7.57 -6.11 9.04
C GLU A 31 7.14 -6.36 7.58
N PHE A 32 7.43 -5.41 6.66
CA PHE A 32 6.99 -5.49 5.26
C PHE A 32 8.00 -4.89 4.29
N LEU A 33 7.97 -5.40 3.04
CA LEU A 33 8.58 -4.73 1.88
C LEU A 33 7.48 -4.05 1.06
N HIS A 34 7.57 -2.73 0.91
CA HIS A 34 6.61 -1.96 0.12
C HIS A 34 6.94 -2.04 -1.38
N ILE A 35 5.95 -2.48 -2.14
CA ILE A 35 6.09 -2.81 -3.57
C ILE A 35 5.16 -1.91 -4.39
N ASP A 36 5.67 -0.80 -4.86
CA ASP A 36 4.94 0.11 -5.74
C ASP A 36 4.83 -0.46 -7.15
N ILE A 37 3.64 -0.84 -7.57
CA ILE A 37 3.33 -1.30 -8.93
C ILE A 37 2.71 -0.16 -9.72
N MET A 38 3.39 0.28 -10.77
CA MET A 38 2.96 1.41 -11.59
C MET A 38 2.89 1.01 -13.06
N ASP A 39 1.83 1.43 -13.75
CA ASP A 39 1.54 1.04 -15.14
C ASP A 39 1.78 2.14 -16.19
N GLY A 40 2.19 3.34 -15.77
CA GLY A 40 2.39 4.48 -16.67
C GLY A 40 1.10 5.17 -17.11
N ASP A 41 -0.07 4.68 -16.67
CA ASP A 41 -1.38 5.19 -17.04
C ASP A 41 -2.10 5.86 -15.85
N PHE A 42 -2.15 5.19 -14.70
CA PHE A 42 -2.67 5.79 -13.46
C PHE A 42 -1.72 6.89 -12.93
N VAL A 43 -0.42 6.65 -12.97
CA VAL A 43 0.65 7.61 -12.67
C VAL A 43 1.67 7.63 -13.80
N PRO A 44 2.34 8.78 -14.08
CA PRO A 44 3.26 8.90 -15.22
C PRO A 44 4.63 8.26 -14.94
N ASN A 45 4.65 7.03 -14.45
CA ASN A 45 5.84 6.26 -14.14
C ASN A 45 5.57 4.75 -14.29
N LEU A 46 6.62 3.97 -14.54
CA LEU A 46 6.62 2.51 -14.56
C LEU A 46 7.50 2.00 -13.42
N ALA A 47 6.99 1.12 -12.58
CA ALA A 47 7.77 0.57 -11.46
C ALA A 47 7.40 -0.88 -11.14
N LEU A 48 8.37 -1.63 -10.67
CA LEU A 48 8.34 -2.94 -10.04
C LEU A 48 7.37 -3.97 -10.69
N GLY A 49 7.71 -4.38 -11.91
CA GLY A 49 6.92 -5.38 -12.67
C GLY A 49 7.00 -6.80 -12.07
N THR A 50 6.21 -7.71 -12.68
CA THR A 50 5.99 -9.09 -12.20
C THR A 50 7.26 -9.90 -12.00
N ASP A 51 8.23 -9.81 -12.93
CA ASP A 51 9.47 -10.59 -12.85
C ASP A 51 10.39 -10.12 -11.72
N TYR A 52 10.41 -8.81 -11.45
CA TYR A 52 11.11 -8.26 -10.30
C TYR A 52 10.53 -8.81 -9.00
N VAL A 53 9.22 -8.71 -8.83
CA VAL A 53 8.52 -9.16 -7.63
C VAL A 53 8.66 -10.67 -7.43
N LYS A 54 8.54 -11.46 -8.50
CA LYS A 54 8.78 -12.91 -8.47
C LYS A 54 10.21 -13.26 -8.08
N SER A 55 11.19 -12.48 -8.52
CA SER A 55 12.59 -12.66 -8.14
C SER A 55 12.82 -12.32 -6.68
N LEU A 56 12.20 -11.23 -6.19
CA LEU A 56 12.27 -10.83 -4.79
C LEU A 56 11.68 -11.90 -3.87
N ARG A 57 10.54 -12.51 -4.24
CA ARG A 57 9.92 -13.65 -3.49
C ARG A 57 10.83 -14.86 -3.31
N ARG A 58 11.80 -15.08 -4.22
CA ARG A 58 12.74 -16.22 -4.11
C ARG A 58 13.86 -15.98 -3.11
N ILE A 59 14.15 -14.73 -2.78
CA ILE A 59 15.32 -14.35 -1.97
C ILE A 59 14.95 -13.80 -0.60
N THR A 60 13.65 -13.61 -0.30
CA THR A 60 13.19 -13.17 1.03
C THR A 60 11.84 -13.79 1.40
N ASN A 61 11.64 -13.96 2.71
CA ASN A 61 10.36 -14.38 3.30
C ASN A 61 9.65 -13.22 4.02
N ILE A 62 10.17 -12.00 3.95
CA ILE A 62 9.48 -10.82 4.49
C ILE A 62 8.17 -10.66 3.73
N PRO A 63 7.02 -10.49 4.39
CA PRO A 63 5.74 -10.24 3.74
C PRO A 63 5.79 -9.00 2.85
N PHE A 64 5.01 -9.00 1.77
CA PHE A 64 4.94 -7.87 0.87
C PHE A 64 3.74 -6.99 1.22
N ASP A 65 3.94 -5.73 1.03
CA ASP A 65 2.96 -4.65 1.12
C ASP A 65 2.84 -4.05 -0.27
N TYR A 66 1.91 -4.60 -1.05
CA TYR A 66 1.68 -4.18 -2.43
C TYR A 66 0.89 -2.88 -2.48
N HIS A 67 1.38 -1.94 -3.26
CA HIS A 67 0.66 -0.72 -3.57
C HIS A 67 0.44 -0.62 -5.09
N PHE A 68 -0.79 -0.86 -5.52
CA PHE A 68 -1.20 -0.84 -6.93
C PHE A 68 -1.62 0.56 -7.37
N LEU A 69 -0.70 1.27 -7.98
CA LEU A 69 -0.85 2.58 -8.62
C LEU A 69 -1.17 2.38 -10.12
N VAL A 70 -2.29 1.73 -10.39
CA VAL A 70 -2.63 1.23 -11.73
C VAL A 70 -4.11 1.43 -12.06
N ASN A 71 -4.42 1.57 -13.35
CA ASN A 71 -5.77 1.41 -13.84
C ASN A 71 -6.15 -0.10 -13.89
N ASN A 72 -7.43 -0.43 -13.70
CA ASN A 72 -7.94 -1.82 -13.65
C ASN A 72 -7.16 -2.73 -12.66
N PRO A 73 -7.09 -2.39 -11.37
CA PRO A 73 -6.29 -3.13 -10.40
C PRO A 73 -6.70 -4.60 -10.27
N LEU A 74 -7.99 -4.96 -10.45
CA LEU A 74 -8.46 -6.34 -10.39
C LEU A 74 -7.73 -7.27 -11.38
N GLU A 75 -7.55 -6.82 -12.62
CA GLU A 75 -6.82 -7.58 -13.62
C GLU A 75 -5.34 -7.69 -13.27
N LYS A 76 -4.72 -6.58 -12.92
CA LYS A 76 -3.28 -6.51 -12.69
C LYS A 76 -2.84 -7.24 -11.41
N MET A 77 -3.63 -7.19 -10.34
CA MET A 77 -3.38 -7.98 -9.13
C MET A 77 -3.27 -9.49 -9.43
N SER A 78 -4.05 -10.00 -10.40
CA SER A 78 -4.01 -11.42 -10.77
C SER A 78 -2.69 -11.87 -11.42
N TRP A 79 -1.83 -10.94 -11.82
CA TRP A 79 -0.52 -11.25 -12.40
C TRP A 79 0.57 -11.51 -11.35
N PHE A 80 0.30 -11.20 -10.08
CA PHE A 80 1.26 -11.27 -8.99
C PHE A 80 0.98 -12.43 -8.04
N ASP A 81 2.04 -12.98 -7.43
CA ASP A 81 1.97 -14.00 -6.39
C ASP A 81 1.64 -13.33 -5.03
N ILE A 82 0.38 -12.89 -4.90
CA ILE A 82 -0.16 -12.35 -3.66
C ILE A 82 -0.48 -13.53 -2.73
N ARG A 83 -0.02 -13.46 -1.49
CA ARG A 83 -0.13 -14.53 -0.50
C ARG A 83 -0.89 -14.08 0.74
N GLU A 84 -1.32 -15.06 1.52
CA GLU A 84 -1.77 -14.84 2.89
C GLU A 84 -0.72 -14.03 3.67
N ASN A 85 -1.16 -13.08 4.47
CA ASN A 85 -0.36 -12.12 5.25
C ASN A 85 0.33 -11.01 4.43
N ASP A 86 0.20 -10.96 3.11
CA ASP A 86 0.55 -9.76 2.37
C ASP A 86 -0.49 -8.66 2.62
N HIS A 87 -0.04 -7.43 2.65
CA HIS A 87 -0.92 -6.25 2.53
C HIS A 87 -1.07 -5.91 1.05
N VAL A 88 -2.27 -5.51 0.65
CA VAL A 88 -2.53 -5.12 -0.74
C VAL A 88 -3.40 -3.87 -0.78
N ALA A 89 -2.80 -2.76 -1.15
CA ALA A 89 -3.47 -1.50 -1.38
C ALA A 89 -3.71 -1.27 -2.88
N PHE A 90 -4.92 -0.85 -3.23
CA PHE A 90 -5.28 -0.36 -4.56
C PHE A 90 -6.05 0.94 -4.43
N HIS A 91 -5.91 1.83 -5.41
CA HIS A 91 -6.51 3.16 -5.37
C HIS A 91 -8.03 3.14 -5.52
N TYR A 92 -8.69 4.01 -4.74
CA TYR A 92 -10.13 4.33 -4.88
C TYR A 92 -10.41 5.00 -6.23
N GLU A 93 -9.50 5.91 -6.62
CA GLU A 93 -9.63 6.72 -7.80
C GLU A 93 -9.57 5.85 -9.07
N ASN A 94 -10.44 6.15 -10.04
CA ASN A 94 -10.56 5.43 -11.32
C ASN A 94 -10.86 3.92 -11.23
N ASN A 95 -11.22 3.42 -10.04
CA ASN A 95 -11.57 2.01 -9.87
C ASN A 95 -13.08 1.80 -9.80
N LYS A 96 -13.65 1.21 -10.85
CA LYS A 96 -15.08 0.87 -10.93
C LYS A 96 -15.43 -0.50 -10.33
N LYS A 97 -14.42 -1.29 -9.91
CA LYS A 97 -14.55 -2.69 -9.47
C LYS A 97 -13.98 -2.90 -8.07
N ILE A 98 -14.22 -1.94 -7.14
CA ILE A 98 -13.67 -1.98 -5.79
C ILE A 98 -14.11 -3.26 -5.05
N LYS A 99 -15.41 -3.59 -5.11
CA LYS A 99 -15.94 -4.79 -4.43
C LYS A 99 -15.32 -6.07 -4.95
N GLU A 100 -15.19 -6.18 -6.27
CA GLU A 100 -14.56 -7.34 -6.90
C GLU A 100 -13.07 -7.46 -6.52
N CYS A 101 -12.37 -6.33 -6.38
CA CYS A 101 -11.00 -6.32 -5.86
C CYS A 101 -10.94 -6.85 -4.43
N LEU A 102 -11.82 -6.38 -3.55
CA LEU A 102 -11.89 -6.83 -2.16
C LEU A 102 -12.23 -8.32 -2.05
N GLU A 103 -13.19 -8.80 -2.84
CA GLU A 103 -13.53 -10.23 -2.91
C GLU A 103 -12.36 -11.09 -3.44
N PHE A 104 -11.61 -10.58 -4.41
CA PHE A 104 -10.41 -11.24 -4.93
C PHE A 104 -9.35 -11.40 -3.83
N LEU A 105 -9.02 -10.34 -3.11
CA LEU A 105 -8.02 -10.36 -2.03
C LEU A 105 -8.46 -11.23 -0.85
N LYS A 106 -9.74 -11.18 -0.49
CA LYS A 106 -10.32 -12.03 0.55
C LYS A 106 -10.15 -13.51 0.25
N ARG A 107 -10.32 -13.93 -1.02
CA ARG A 107 -10.10 -15.33 -1.43
C ARG A 107 -8.64 -15.77 -1.32
N LEU A 108 -7.69 -14.83 -1.42
CA LEU A 108 -6.26 -15.10 -1.26
C LEU A 108 -5.81 -15.07 0.21
N GLY A 109 -6.66 -14.60 1.12
CA GLY A 109 -6.31 -14.40 2.54
C GLY A 109 -5.39 -13.21 2.79
N ALA A 110 -5.24 -12.31 1.80
CA ALA A 110 -4.44 -11.10 1.94
C ALA A 110 -5.20 -9.99 2.67
N ASP A 111 -4.48 -9.16 3.43
CA ASP A 111 -5.06 -7.96 4.04
C ASP A 111 -5.34 -6.91 2.95
N SER A 112 -6.59 -6.49 2.83
CA SER A 112 -7.04 -5.54 1.80
C SER A 112 -7.05 -4.11 2.30
N TYR A 113 -6.44 -3.20 1.54
CA TYR A 113 -6.39 -1.76 1.80
C TYR A 113 -6.95 -1.00 0.60
N ILE A 114 -7.67 0.09 0.87
CA ILE A 114 -8.00 1.06 -0.17
C ILE A 114 -7.10 2.28 0.00
N ALA A 115 -6.37 2.63 -1.06
CA ALA A 115 -5.52 3.81 -1.12
C ALA A 115 -6.32 5.04 -1.58
N ILE A 116 -6.00 6.20 -1.02
CA ILE A 116 -6.59 7.49 -1.39
C ILE A 116 -5.52 8.57 -1.55
N ASN A 117 -5.66 9.37 -2.60
CA ASN A 117 -4.81 10.54 -2.86
C ASN A 117 -4.98 11.63 -1.80
N PRO A 118 -4.04 12.61 -1.71
CA PRO A 118 -4.13 13.70 -0.74
C PRO A 118 -5.46 14.46 -0.78
N GLU A 119 -6.06 14.65 -1.94
CA GLU A 119 -7.29 15.41 -2.15
C GLU A 119 -8.56 14.57 -1.97
N THR A 120 -8.48 13.24 -2.06
CA THR A 120 -9.66 12.37 -2.01
C THR A 120 -10.26 12.33 -0.61
N ASP A 121 -11.54 12.62 -0.48
CA ASP A 121 -12.24 12.56 0.80
C ASP A 121 -12.41 11.10 1.27
N TYR A 122 -11.94 10.81 2.48
CA TYR A 122 -12.02 9.48 3.07
C TYR A 122 -13.46 9.01 3.34
N HIS A 123 -14.44 9.91 3.40
CA HIS A 123 -15.86 9.54 3.56
C HIS A 123 -16.38 8.70 2.39
N PHE A 124 -15.76 8.80 1.21
CA PHE A 124 -16.09 7.92 0.08
C PHE A 124 -15.82 6.45 0.35
N LEU A 125 -15.02 6.13 1.37
CA LEU A 125 -14.70 4.76 1.75
C LEU A 125 -15.75 4.12 2.69
N GLU A 126 -16.72 4.89 3.20
CA GLU A 126 -17.73 4.41 4.12
C GLU A 126 -18.43 3.11 3.67
N PRO A 127 -18.83 2.96 2.39
CA PRO A 127 -19.46 1.73 1.90
C PRO A 127 -18.60 0.47 1.97
N TYR A 128 -17.27 0.61 2.16
CA TYR A 128 -16.29 -0.48 2.11
C TYR A 128 -15.69 -0.81 3.48
N LEU A 129 -15.97 -0.03 4.54
CA LEU A 129 -15.36 -0.18 5.87
C LEU A 129 -15.59 -1.54 6.55
N ASN A 130 -16.55 -2.33 6.08
CA ASN A 130 -16.77 -3.68 6.58
C ASN A 130 -15.92 -4.75 5.87
N ASP A 131 -15.33 -4.40 4.75
CA ASP A 131 -14.66 -5.34 3.84
C ASP A 131 -13.16 -5.10 3.72
N ILE A 132 -12.61 -4.08 4.43
CA ILE A 132 -11.20 -3.72 4.38
C ILE A 132 -10.49 -3.90 5.72
N ASN A 133 -9.19 -4.19 5.66
CA ASN A 133 -8.29 -4.27 6.82
C ASN A 133 -7.62 -2.92 7.13
N GLY A 134 -7.52 -2.04 6.12
CA GLY A 134 -6.89 -0.75 6.30
C GLY A 134 -7.17 0.26 5.19
N ILE A 135 -6.70 1.48 5.42
CA ILE A 135 -6.74 2.59 4.47
C ILE A 135 -5.32 3.13 4.33
N LEU A 136 -4.82 3.20 3.09
CA LEU A 136 -3.56 3.84 2.78
C LEU A 136 -3.82 5.29 2.39
N VAL A 137 -3.28 6.22 3.14
CA VAL A 137 -3.36 7.67 2.85
C VAL A 137 -2.06 8.11 2.19
N MET A 138 -2.17 8.53 0.92
CA MET A 138 -1.04 9.17 0.25
C MET A 138 -0.72 10.50 0.91
N THR A 139 0.53 10.70 1.29
CA THR A 139 1.01 11.96 1.87
C THR A 139 1.72 12.84 0.84
N VAL A 140 1.89 12.32 -0.36
CA VAL A 140 2.38 13.02 -1.55
C VAL A 140 1.49 12.69 -2.74
N HIS A 141 1.55 13.46 -3.83
CA HIS A 141 0.96 13.03 -5.10
C HIS A 141 1.77 11.86 -5.65
N PRO A 142 1.15 10.70 -5.91
CA PRO A 142 1.88 9.49 -6.27
C PRO A 142 2.63 9.58 -7.61
N GLY A 143 3.50 8.60 -7.88
CA GLY A 143 4.19 8.40 -9.14
C GLY A 143 5.72 8.50 -9.08
N PHE A 144 6.31 9.31 -8.21
CA PHE A 144 7.77 9.45 -8.10
C PHE A 144 8.21 9.56 -6.64
N ALA A 145 9.34 8.94 -6.32
CA ALA A 145 9.97 9.10 -5.00
C ALA A 145 10.49 10.54 -4.77
N GLY A 146 10.65 10.93 -3.50
CA GLY A 146 11.25 12.19 -3.10
C GLY A 146 10.36 13.42 -3.27
N LYS A 147 9.06 13.26 -3.54
CA LYS A 147 8.10 14.38 -3.54
C LYS A 147 7.92 14.96 -2.15
N LYS A 148 7.63 16.25 -2.08
CA LYS A 148 7.36 16.92 -0.80
C LYS A 148 6.02 16.48 -0.22
N LEU A 149 6.02 16.25 1.09
CA LEU A 149 4.82 15.94 1.86
C LEU A 149 3.77 17.06 1.68
N VAL A 150 2.53 16.68 1.47
CA VAL A 150 1.36 17.58 1.42
C VAL A 150 0.87 17.82 2.85
N PRO A 151 1.05 19.01 3.43
CA PRO A 151 0.85 19.23 4.88
C PRO A 151 -0.56 18.92 5.38
N SER A 152 -1.58 19.08 4.54
CA SER A 152 -2.99 18.77 4.90
C SER A 152 -3.24 17.30 5.18
N THR A 153 -2.38 16.40 4.71
CA THR A 153 -2.54 14.95 4.90
C THR A 153 -2.29 14.53 6.34
N ILE A 154 -1.46 15.25 7.09
CA ILE A 154 -1.25 15.01 8.53
C ILE A 154 -2.58 15.11 9.27
N LYS A 155 -3.28 16.23 9.06
CA LYS A 155 -4.60 16.43 9.67
C LYS A 155 -5.63 15.42 9.15
N LYS A 156 -5.57 15.05 7.88
CA LYS A 156 -6.43 14.04 7.29
C LYS A 156 -6.30 12.68 8.00
N VAL A 157 -5.08 12.26 8.31
CA VAL A 157 -4.81 11.01 9.05
C VAL A 157 -5.41 11.07 10.46
N GLU A 158 -5.22 12.20 11.17
CA GLU A 158 -5.80 12.39 12.50
C GLU A 158 -7.34 12.35 12.47
N ASP A 159 -7.94 13.05 11.50
CA ASP A 159 -9.39 13.14 11.37
C ASP A 159 -9.98 11.79 10.94
N LEU A 160 -9.31 11.09 10.03
CA LEU A 160 -9.68 9.72 9.64
C LEU A 160 -9.67 8.77 10.85
N ARG A 161 -8.65 8.81 11.71
CA ARG A 161 -8.61 7.96 12.90
C ARG A 161 -9.79 8.26 13.84
N LYS A 162 -10.06 9.54 14.11
CA LYS A 162 -11.23 9.94 14.93
C LYS A 162 -12.56 9.50 14.31
N TYR A 163 -12.67 9.61 13.00
CA TYR A 163 -13.86 9.18 12.26
C TYR A 163 -14.10 7.66 12.38
N LEU A 164 -13.08 6.86 12.14
CA LEU A 164 -13.16 5.41 12.28
C LEU A 164 -13.47 4.98 13.71
N ASP A 165 -12.87 5.63 14.70
CA ASP A 165 -13.12 5.36 16.13
C ASP A 165 -14.58 5.68 16.50
N LYS A 166 -15.13 6.79 16.00
CA LYS A 166 -16.54 7.16 16.18
C LYS A 166 -17.49 6.14 15.59
N LEU A 167 -17.12 5.49 14.48
CA LEU A 167 -17.88 4.41 13.85
C LEU A 167 -17.66 3.03 14.48
N GLY A 168 -16.83 2.92 15.53
CA GLY A 168 -16.47 1.65 16.15
C GLY A 168 -15.53 0.79 15.30
N LYS A 169 -14.88 1.37 14.27
CA LYS A 169 -13.95 0.70 13.34
C LYS A 169 -12.50 0.81 13.81
N THR A 170 -12.27 0.48 15.07
CA THR A 170 -10.94 0.59 15.71
C THR A 170 -9.89 -0.38 15.17
N ASP A 171 -10.33 -1.45 14.51
CA ASP A 171 -9.44 -2.47 13.94
C ASP A 171 -8.93 -2.11 12.54
N ILE A 172 -9.58 -1.18 11.84
CA ILE A 172 -9.11 -0.67 10.55
C ILE A 172 -7.79 0.07 10.77
N LYS A 173 -6.74 -0.40 10.11
CA LYS A 173 -5.42 0.20 10.15
C LYS A 173 -5.38 1.45 9.27
N ILE A 174 -4.53 2.41 9.62
CA ILE A 174 -4.19 3.54 8.75
C ILE A 174 -2.72 3.41 8.40
N GLU A 175 -2.45 3.32 7.14
CA GLU A 175 -1.13 3.34 6.56
C GLU A 175 -0.88 4.69 5.90
N VAL A 176 0.36 5.13 5.85
CA VAL A 176 0.76 6.37 5.18
C VAL A 176 1.93 6.08 4.25
N ASP A 177 1.85 6.61 3.04
CA ASP A 177 2.92 6.50 2.05
C ASP A 177 3.25 7.86 1.44
N GLY A 178 4.56 8.09 1.25
CA GLY A 178 5.12 9.28 0.61
C GLY A 178 5.95 10.16 1.55
N ASN A 179 7.29 10.04 1.41
CA ASN A 179 8.30 10.89 2.07
C ASN A 179 8.11 11.03 3.60
N ILE A 180 7.77 9.90 4.24
CA ILE A 180 7.69 9.84 5.70
C ILE A 180 9.12 9.75 6.23
N THR A 181 9.51 10.74 7.04
CA THR A 181 10.82 10.80 7.71
C THR A 181 10.63 10.94 9.22
N ILE A 182 11.65 10.54 9.95
CA ILE A 182 11.73 10.71 11.41
C ILE A 182 12.11 12.15 11.73
#